data_3405e703f632b5ecb2f967b6abc451d4
#
_entry.id   3405e703f632b5ecb2f967b6abc451d4
#
_cell.length_a   1.000
_cell.length_b   1.000
_cell.length_c   1.000
_cell.angle_alpha   90.00
_cell.angle_beta   90.00
_cell.angle_gamma   90.00
#
_symmetry.space_group_name_H-M   'P 1'
#
loop_
_entity.id
_entity.type
_entity.pdbx_description
1 polymer ?
#
loop_
_entity_poly.entity_id
_entity_poly.type
_entity_poly.pdbx_seq_one_letter_code
_entity_poly.pdbx_strand_id
1 'polypeptide(L)'
;MLLLTGAFTILGTQTSAAQNKDDLMYTTPEEEYTGPLNIQLGTRVDYQREYLGSESIKSNSGFKGKYLMLTINGNINDKFSYSYRQRLNELHHKNSFFDGTDVMNLKYKFNDKWDVTAGKMGMYFGSFEYERNPMYMYDYSEWTNHIGCYKFGINVGFNVTEKDRLIAQVTESPFINHNDLYGYHLAWYGQHGWFNTIYTANVLEYNPGKFIYYLCFGHRLEFGKVAMELDYMNRATENHTFFFKNCSFIGELQYAPTEHWNLFAKYSYTVNNTDDPADKCVYAGTELNQIGGGVEFFPLKNKDIRFHATYSHTFGDNTNPNGVLKDQRHYMSVGMQWNMDLVDLTKKIWNRAKK
;
A
#
# COMPACT_ATOMS: atom_id res chain seq x y z
N MET A 1 39.93 -13.70 -21.98
CA MET A 1 39.99 -12.65 -20.97
C MET A 1 39.98 -11.30 -21.69
N LEU A 2 38.78 -10.76 -21.93
CA LEU A 2 38.57 -9.47 -22.59
C LEU A 2 37.51 -8.74 -21.80
N LEU A 3 37.97 -7.67 -21.17
CA LEU A 3 37.19 -6.69 -20.42
C LEU A 3 36.29 -5.89 -21.39
N LEU A 4 34.98 -5.91 -21.18
CA LEU A 4 34.02 -5.02 -21.80
C LEU A 4 33.73 -3.88 -20.79
N THR A 5 34.48 -2.80 -20.90
CA THR A 5 34.15 -1.50 -20.32
C THR A 5 33.23 -0.77 -21.28
N GLY A 6 31.93 -0.85 -21.03
CA GLY A 6 30.93 -0.03 -21.69
C GLY A 6 30.52 1.11 -20.76
N ALA A 7 31.05 2.30 -20.99
CA ALA A 7 30.61 3.53 -20.34
C ALA A 7 29.20 3.90 -20.86
N PHE A 8 28.17 3.74 -20.04
CA PHE A 8 26.86 4.34 -20.27
C PHE A 8 26.88 5.78 -19.77
N THR A 9 27.10 6.71 -20.67
CA THR A 9 26.81 8.12 -20.39
C THR A 9 25.31 8.34 -20.65
N ILE A 10 24.49 8.27 -19.61
CA ILE A 10 23.09 8.64 -19.70
C ILE A 10 22.99 10.10 -19.25
N LEU A 11 22.95 10.99 -20.23
CA LEU A 11 22.37 12.32 -20.08
C LEU A 11 20.84 12.13 -20.06
N GLY A 12 20.27 11.96 -18.87
CA GLY A 12 18.82 11.84 -18.66
C GLY A 12 18.34 13.01 -17.85
N THR A 13 17.56 13.87 -18.46
CA THR A 13 16.58 14.68 -17.74
C THR A 13 15.73 13.70 -16.91
N GLN A 14 15.74 13.88 -15.60
CA GLN A 14 14.96 13.07 -14.66
C GLN A 14 13.47 13.29 -14.94
N THR A 15 12.88 12.41 -15.73
CA THR A 15 11.45 12.13 -15.67
C THR A 15 11.34 10.80 -14.97
N SER A 16 11.08 10.84 -13.65
CA SER A 16 10.81 9.64 -12.87
C SER A 16 9.69 8.84 -13.54
N ALA A 17 9.96 7.56 -13.81
CA ALA A 17 8.91 6.61 -14.17
C ALA A 17 8.05 6.40 -12.91
N ALA A 18 7.11 6.96 -12.97
CA ALA A 18 5.89 7.31 -12.40
C ALA A 18 5.09 6.25 -11.63
N GLN A 19 5.48 5.90 -10.49
CA GLN A 19 4.47 5.87 -9.46
C GLN A 19 4.33 7.32 -8.98
N ASN A 20 3.12 7.88 -9.07
CA ASN A 20 2.83 9.15 -8.44
C ASN A 20 3.16 8.97 -6.96
N LYS A 21 3.89 9.87 -6.35
CA LYS A 21 4.18 9.84 -4.92
C LYS A 21 2.89 9.80 -4.09
N ASP A 22 1.78 10.33 -4.63
CA ASP A 22 0.43 10.25 -4.08
C ASP A 22 -0.13 8.80 -3.98
N ASP A 23 0.50 7.81 -4.65
CA ASP A 23 0.05 6.42 -4.62
C ASP A 23 0.46 5.68 -3.33
N LEU A 24 1.39 6.20 -2.56
CA LEU A 24 1.77 5.64 -1.27
C LEU A 24 0.85 6.14 -0.15
N MET A 25 0.57 5.30 0.84
CA MET A 25 -0.15 5.70 2.06
C MET A 25 0.66 6.67 2.91
N TYR A 26 1.96 6.64 2.74
CA TYR A 26 2.94 7.49 3.37
C TYR A 26 3.34 8.61 2.40
N THR A 27 3.03 9.83 2.77
CA THR A 27 3.53 11.03 2.07
C THR A 27 4.88 11.42 2.65
N THR A 28 5.81 11.73 1.77
CA THR A 28 7.10 12.29 2.20
C THR A 28 6.90 13.70 2.77
N PRO A 29 7.82 14.20 3.60
CA PRO A 29 7.72 15.55 4.13
C PRO A 29 7.55 16.65 3.06
N GLU A 30 8.00 16.41 1.84
CA GLU A 30 7.88 17.34 0.72
C GLU A 30 6.49 17.35 0.06
N GLU A 31 5.65 16.38 0.36
CA GLU A 31 4.32 16.18 -0.24
C GLU A 31 3.17 16.53 0.71
N GLU A 32 3.46 17.07 1.88
CA GLU A 32 2.42 17.55 2.77
C GLU A 32 1.65 18.69 2.07
N TYR A 33 0.34 18.47 1.94
CA TYR A 33 -0.54 19.52 1.43
C TYR A 33 -0.40 20.80 2.28
N THR A 34 0.01 21.89 1.66
CA THR A 34 0.33 23.13 2.37
C THR A 34 -0.86 24.06 2.61
N GLY A 35 -2.01 23.77 2.02
CA GLY A 35 -3.23 24.58 2.17
C GLY A 35 -4.01 24.25 3.44
N PRO A 36 -4.98 25.12 3.81
CA PRO A 36 -5.81 24.90 5.00
C PRO A 36 -6.85 23.79 4.80
N LEU A 37 -7.25 23.49 3.56
CA LEU A 37 -8.26 22.50 3.24
C LEU A 37 -8.07 21.96 1.82
N ASN A 38 -8.03 20.64 1.71
CA ASN A 38 -8.14 19.89 0.48
C ASN A 38 -9.25 18.84 0.64
N ILE A 39 -10.10 18.66 -0.37
CA ILE A 39 -11.16 17.66 -0.39
C ILE A 39 -11.08 16.91 -1.72
N GLN A 40 -10.83 15.62 -1.65
CA GLN A 40 -10.72 14.75 -2.81
C GLN A 40 -11.76 13.65 -2.75
N LEU A 41 -12.40 13.37 -3.90
CA LEU A 41 -13.25 12.21 -4.08
C LEU A 41 -12.61 11.30 -5.13
N GLY A 42 -12.21 10.10 -4.67
CA GLY A 42 -11.63 9.06 -5.50
C GLY A 42 -12.63 7.96 -5.77
N THR A 43 -12.71 7.48 -7.00
CA THR A 43 -13.63 6.40 -7.41
C THR A 43 -12.93 5.43 -8.34
N ARG A 44 -13.21 4.12 -8.15
CA ARG A 44 -12.77 3.07 -9.05
C ARG A 44 -13.91 2.10 -9.32
N VAL A 45 -14.13 1.79 -10.59
CA VAL A 45 -15.09 0.78 -11.08
C VAL A 45 -14.40 -0.16 -12.05
N ASP A 46 -14.65 -1.46 -11.86
CA ASP A 46 -14.02 -2.52 -12.63
C ASP A 46 -15.09 -3.47 -13.21
N TYR A 47 -14.84 -4.01 -14.37
CA TYR A 47 -15.40 -5.27 -14.82
C TYR A 47 -14.36 -6.35 -14.58
N GLN A 48 -14.71 -7.34 -13.78
CA GLN A 48 -13.78 -8.41 -13.39
C GLN A 48 -14.32 -9.80 -13.70
N ARG A 49 -13.40 -10.74 -13.89
CA ARG A 49 -13.70 -12.16 -14.06
C ARG A 49 -12.74 -12.97 -13.21
N GLU A 50 -13.29 -13.94 -12.50
CA GLU A 50 -12.51 -14.86 -11.69
C GLU A 50 -12.86 -16.29 -12.04
N TYR A 51 -11.83 -17.13 -12.13
CA TYR A 51 -11.94 -18.56 -12.38
C TYR A 51 -11.08 -19.33 -11.39
N LEU A 52 -11.53 -20.52 -11.00
CA LEU A 52 -10.71 -21.53 -10.31
C LEU A 52 -10.60 -22.73 -11.27
N GLY A 53 -9.41 -22.95 -11.82
CA GLY A 53 -9.24 -23.81 -12.98
C GLY A 53 -10.12 -23.36 -14.14
N SER A 54 -11.04 -24.24 -14.57
CA SER A 54 -12.00 -23.94 -15.64
C SER A 54 -13.34 -23.38 -15.13
N GLU A 55 -13.57 -23.37 -13.82
CA GLU A 55 -14.85 -22.93 -13.23
C GLU A 55 -14.88 -21.42 -13.02
N SER A 56 -15.93 -20.76 -13.56
CA SER A 56 -16.16 -19.33 -13.36
C SER A 56 -16.81 -19.05 -12.01
N ILE A 57 -16.15 -18.21 -11.20
CA ILE A 57 -16.66 -17.77 -9.89
C ILE A 57 -17.58 -16.56 -10.09
N LYS A 58 -18.88 -16.85 -10.25
CA LYS A 58 -19.90 -15.83 -10.57
C LYS A 58 -20.04 -14.74 -9.51
N SER A 59 -19.90 -15.07 -8.23
CA SER A 59 -19.98 -14.11 -7.10
C SER A 59 -18.91 -13.01 -7.19
N ASN A 60 -17.74 -13.35 -7.72
CA ASN A 60 -16.60 -12.44 -7.87
C ASN A 60 -16.43 -11.88 -9.30
N SER A 61 -17.39 -12.18 -10.20
CA SER A 61 -17.35 -11.71 -11.60
C SER A 61 -18.38 -10.61 -11.85
N GLY A 62 -18.19 -9.84 -12.94
CA GLY A 62 -19.09 -8.79 -13.41
C GLY A 62 -18.62 -7.39 -13.02
N PHE A 63 -19.53 -6.40 -13.15
CA PHE A 63 -19.25 -5.01 -12.77
C PHE A 63 -19.20 -4.83 -11.27
N LYS A 64 -18.17 -4.14 -10.78
CA LYS A 64 -17.93 -3.88 -9.35
C LYS A 64 -17.56 -2.41 -9.12
N GLY A 65 -18.26 -1.75 -8.21
CA GLY A 65 -17.73 -0.54 -7.55
C GLY A 65 -16.67 -0.96 -6.55
N LYS A 66 -15.41 -0.73 -6.88
CA LYS A 66 -14.28 -1.18 -6.04
C LYS A 66 -14.01 -0.20 -4.91
N TYR A 67 -13.98 1.08 -5.20
CA TYR A 67 -13.70 2.13 -4.22
C TYR A 67 -14.54 3.37 -4.49
N LEU A 68 -14.98 3.98 -3.42
CA LEU A 68 -15.50 5.34 -3.36
C LEU A 68 -14.94 5.96 -2.07
N MET A 69 -13.93 6.82 -2.21
CA MET A 69 -13.14 7.33 -1.09
C MET A 69 -13.24 8.84 -1.02
N LEU A 70 -13.62 9.36 0.15
CA LEU A 70 -13.54 10.78 0.49
C LEU A 70 -12.27 11.00 1.32
N THR A 71 -11.41 11.90 0.86
CA THR A 71 -10.21 12.34 1.59
C THR A 71 -10.33 13.82 1.89
N ILE A 72 -10.11 14.21 3.15
CA ILE A 72 -10.08 15.58 3.61
C ILE A 72 -8.78 15.76 4.40
N ASN A 73 -7.92 16.66 3.96
CA ASN A 73 -6.67 16.97 4.65
C ASN A 73 -6.34 18.46 4.56
N GLY A 74 -5.46 18.91 5.43
CA GLY A 74 -5.01 20.30 5.42
C GLY A 74 -4.20 20.68 6.64
N ASN A 75 -3.73 21.93 6.63
CA ASN A 75 -2.98 22.52 7.72
C ASN A 75 -3.86 23.52 8.49
N ILE A 76 -4.01 23.31 9.79
CA ILE A 76 -4.67 24.28 10.69
C ILE A 76 -3.76 25.51 10.87
N ASN A 77 -2.47 25.26 11.00
CA ASN A 77 -1.40 26.27 11.04
C ASN A 77 -0.05 25.59 10.72
N ASP A 78 1.06 26.31 10.90
CA ASP A 78 2.42 25.80 10.60
C ASP A 78 2.84 24.58 11.42
N LYS A 79 2.15 24.27 12.50
CA LYS A 79 2.47 23.17 13.41
C LYS A 79 1.45 22.04 13.40
N PHE A 80 0.20 22.32 13.08
CA PHE A 80 -0.88 21.34 13.12
C PHE A 80 -1.41 21.04 11.72
N SER A 81 -1.41 19.77 11.35
CA SER A 81 -2.08 19.24 10.16
C SER A 81 -3.02 18.10 10.55
N TYR A 82 -4.02 17.87 9.71
CA TYR A 82 -5.02 16.84 9.92
C TYR A 82 -5.27 16.05 8.65
N SER A 83 -5.65 14.78 8.81
CA SER A 83 -6.06 13.93 7.70
C SER A 83 -7.27 13.11 8.09
N TYR A 84 -8.21 13.03 7.16
CA TYR A 84 -9.38 12.17 7.25
C TYR A 84 -9.59 11.46 5.91
N ARG A 85 -9.80 10.11 5.93
CA ARG A 85 -10.12 9.32 4.75
C ARG A 85 -11.18 8.29 5.08
N GLN A 86 -12.28 8.34 4.34
CA GLN A 86 -13.45 7.49 4.51
C GLN A 86 -13.72 6.70 3.24
N ARG A 87 -13.91 5.38 3.37
CA ARG A 87 -14.48 4.53 2.33
C ARG A 87 -16.00 4.66 2.39
N LEU A 88 -16.60 5.31 1.41
CA LEU A 88 -18.05 5.50 1.34
C LEU A 88 -18.79 4.28 0.81
N ASN A 89 -18.08 3.36 0.17
CA ASN A 89 -18.61 2.09 -0.35
C ASN A 89 -18.58 0.94 0.67
N GLU A 90 -17.94 1.12 1.82
CA GLU A 90 -17.94 0.12 2.89
C GLU A 90 -19.23 0.21 3.71
N LEU A 91 -19.76 -0.96 4.08
CA LEU A 91 -20.93 -1.04 4.93
C LEU A 91 -20.51 -0.85 6.40
N HIS A 92 -20.88 0.29 6.96
CA HIS A 92 -20.50 0.70 8.32
C HIS A 92 -21.30 0.00 9.44
N HIS A 93 -22.25 -0.86 9.09
CA HIS A 93 -23.20 -1.41 10.04
C HIS A 93 -22.77 -2.68 10.76
N LYS A 94 -21.55 -3.20 10.49
CA LYS A 94 -21.12 -4.44 11.14
C LYS A 94 -20.80 -4.22 12.61
N ASN A 95 -20.01 -3.19 12.93
CA ASN A 95 -19.58 -2.92 14.32
C ASN A 95 -19.51 -1.41 14.63
N SER A 96 -18.92 -0.59 13.75
CA SER A 96 -18.68 0.83 14.01
C SER A 96 -18.59 1.64 12.70
N PHE A 97 -18.95 2.92 12.77
CA PHE A 97 -18.70 3.89 11.70
C PHE A 97 -17.21 3.95 11.32
N PHE A 98 -16.35 3.75 12.32
CA PHE A 98 -14.91 3.78 12.11
C PHE A 98 -14.36 2.61 11.30
N ASP A 99 -15.11 1.54 11.05
CA ASP A 99 -14.65 0.42 10.22
C ASP A 99 -14.42 0.85 8.77
N GLY A 100 -15.21 1.79 8.25
CA GLY A 100 -15.01 2.40 6.94
C GLY A 100 -14.06 3.60 6.93
N THR A 101 -13.60 4.06 8.10
CA THR A 101 -12.63 5.16 8.21
C THR A 101 -11.21 4.59 8.14
N ASP A 102 -10.47 4.89 7.09
CA ASP A 102 -9.06 4.49 6.99
C ASP A 102 -8.16 5.39 7.83
N VAL A 103 -8.34 6.70 7.71
CA VAL A 103 -7.49 7.70 8.37
C VAL A 103 -8.37 8.72 9.08
N MET A 104 -8.03 9.04 10.31
CA MET A 104 -8.58 10.15 11.10
C MET A 104 -7.55 10.53 12.15
N ASN A 105 -6.68 11.45 11.82
CA ASN A 105 -5.58 11.82 12.71
C ASN A 105 -5.26 13.30 12.71
N LEU A 106 -4.56 13.70 13.76
CA LEU A 106 -3.98 15.02 13.94
C LEU A 106 -2.47 14.85 14.13
N LYS A 107 -1.70 15.61 13.37
CA LYS A 107 -0.24 15.67 13.44
C LYS A 107 0.19 16.99 14.04
N TYR A 108 1.16 16.95 14.95
CA TYR A 108 1.82 18.11 15.52
C TYR A 108 3.32 18.09 15.20
N LYS A 109 3.80 19.13 14.56
CA LYS A 109 5.20 19.33 14.21
C LYS A 109 5.87 20.17 15.30
N PHE A 110 6.79 19.57 16.06
CA PHE A 110 7.58 20.30 17.06
C PHE A 110 8.60 21.24 16.38
N ASN A 111 9.26 20.73 15.36
CA ASN A 111 10.24 21.39 14.53
C ASN A 111 10.44 20.59 13.23
N ASP A 112 11.41 20.94 12.39
CA ASP A 112 11.66 20.26 11.11
C ASP A 112 12.16 18.81 11.26
N LYS A 113 12.59 18.41 12.47
CA LYS A 113 13.07 17.06 12.74
C LYS A 113 12.07 16.17 13.41
N TRP A 114 11.18 16.70 14.24
CA TRP A 114 10.31 15.91 15.10
C TRP A 114 8.84 16.25 14.91
N ASP A 115 8.04 15.23 14.77
CA ASP A 115 6.58 15.32 14.80
C ASP A 115 5.95 14.17 15.60
N VAL A 116 4.71 14.34 15.97
CA VAL A 116 3.85 13.31 16.58
C VAL A 116 2.51 13.31 15.87
N THR A 117 1.99 12.12 15.61
CA THR A 117 0.65 11.95 15.02
C THR A 117 -0.17 11.02 15.92
N ALA A 118 -1.41 11.39 16.20
CA ALA A 118 -2.33 10.58 17.00
C ALA A 118 -3.68 10.46 16.30
N GLY A 119 -4.33 9.30 16.44
CA GLY A 119 -5.63 8.99 15.86
C GLY A 119 -5.62 7.68 15.09
N LYS A 120 -6.58 7.49 14.16
CA LYS A 120 -6.59 6.33 13.28
C LYS A 120 -5.69 6.58 12.06
N MET A 121 -4.81 5.64 11.77
CA MET A 121 -3.80 5.80 10.73
C MET A 121 -3.35 4.44 10.18
N GLY A 122 -2.63 4.44 9.07
CA GLY A 122 -1.92 3.27 8.60
C GLY A 122 -0.86 2.82 9.62
N MET A 123 -0.76 1.52 9.81
CA MET A 123 0.35 0.98 10.57
C MET A 123 1.62 1.07 9.72
N TYR A 124 2.73 1.47 10.32
CA TYR A 124 4.03 1.44 9.67
C TYR A 124 4.60 0.02 9.69
N PHE A 125 4.03 -0.80 8.82
CA PHE A 125 4.21 -2.24 8.85
C PHE A 125 5.07 -2.77 7.68
N GLY A 126 5.18 -2.06 6.67
CA GLY A 126 5.91 -1.93 5.59
C GLY A 126 6.50 -2.76 4.58
N SER A 127 5.90 -2.76 3.46
CA SER A 127 6.50 -3.03 2.15
C SER A 127 5.97 -2.00 1.16
N PHE A 128 6.52 -1.90 -0.03
CA PHE A 128 5.97 -1.04 -1.08
C PHE A 128 4.57 -1.48 -1.50
N GLU A 129 4.30 -2.79 -1.52
CA GLU A 129 2.94 -3.28 -1.75
C GLU A 129 1.97 -2.83 -0.66
N TYR A 130 2.36 -2.97 0.61
CA TYR A 130 1.49 -2.64 1.74
C TYR A 130 1.22 -1.13 1.87
N GLU A 131 2.24 -0.31 1.63
CA GLU A 131 2.15 1.16 1.72
C GLU A 131 1.38 1.79 0.55
N ARG A 132 1.14 1.03 -0.53
CA ARG A 132 0.43 1.54 -1.70
C ARG A 132 -1.05 1.79 -1.37
N ASN A 133 -1.57 2.94 -1.83
CA ASN A 133 -2.99 3.26 -1.66
C ASN A 133 -3.87 2.16 -2.29
N PRO A 134 -4.86 1.63 -1.56
CA PRO A 134 -5.74 0.55 -2.03
C PRO A 134 -6.41 0.81 -3.38
N MET A 135 -6.69 2.06 -3.73
CA MET A 135 -7.27 2.42 -5.04
C MET A 135 -6.38 2.03 -6.23
N TYR A 136 -5.06 1.95 -6.01
CA TYR A 136 -4.06 1.64 -7.04
C TYR A 136 -3.60 0.19 -7.03
N MET A 137 -4.15 -0.62 -6.12
CA MET A 137 -3.87 -2.05 -6.07
C MET A 137 -4.90 -2.85 -6.87
N TYR A 138 -4.43 -3.81 -7.63
CA TYR A 138 -5.30 -4.69 -8.43
C TYR A 138 -5.46 -6.07 -7.81
N ASP A 139 -4.36 -6.63 -7.31
CA ASP A 139 -4.33 -7.93 -6.66
C ASP A 139 -3.20 -7.95 -5.61
N TYR A 140 -3.53 -8.25 -4.35
CA TYR A 140 -2.60 -8.27 -3.24
C TYR A 140 -1.97 -9.64 -3.08
N SER A 141 -0.79 -9.71 -2.45
CA SER A 141 -0.24 -10.95 -1.91
C SER A 141 -1.10 -11.50 -0.77
N GLU A 142 -0.95 -12.77 -0.45
CA GLU A 142 -1.79 -13.43 0.56
C GLU A 142 -1.72 -12.73 1.93
N TRP A 143 -0.52 -12.38 2.41
CA TRP A 143 -0.40 -11.75 3.72
C TRP A 143 -1.02 -10.36 3.76
N THR A 144 -0.89 -9.57 2.69
CA THR A 144 -1.48 -8.22 2.60
C THR A 144 -3.02 -8.27 2.58
N ASN A 145 -3.60 -9.33 2.01
CA ASN A 145 -5.05 -9.54 2.03
C ASN A 145 -5.62 -9.76 3.43
N HIS A 146 -4.78 -10.22 4.39
CA HIS A 146 -5.24 -10.66 5.70
C HIS A 146 -4.76 -9.82 6.88
N ILE A 147 -3.89 -8.83 6.65
CA ILE A 147 -3.46 -7.91 7.70
C ILE A 147 -4.33 -6.65 7.72
N GLY A 148 -4.81 -6.25 8.88
CA GLY A 148 -5.53 -4.98 9.03
C GLY A 148 -4.56 -3.80 8.87
N CYS A 149 -4.90 -2.84 7.99
CA CYS A 149 -3.98 -1.76 7.64
C CYS A 149 -4.12 -0.52 8.53
N TYR A 150 -5.31 -0.24 9.05
CA TYR A 150 -5.61 1.04 9.72
C TYR A 150 -6.07 0.80 11.15
N LYS A 151 -5.34 1.36 12.12
CA LYS A 151 -5.59 1.20 13.55
C LYS A 151 -5.47 2.53 14.28
N PHE A 152 -6.16 2.65 15.43
CA PHE A 152 -5.92 3.75 16.35
C PHE A 152 -4.56 3.59 17.00
N GLY A 153 -3.86 4.72 17.16
CA GLY A 153 -2.53 4.71 17.74
C GLY A 153 -1.90 6.08 17.79
N ILE A 154 -0.61 6.06 18.09
CA ILE A 154 0.24 7.23 18.14
C ILE A 154 1.59 6.87 17.50
N ASN A 155 2.16 7.81 16.76
CA ASN A 155 3.54 7.67 16.28
C ASN A 155 4.35 8.93 16.57
N VAL A 156 5.67 8.74 16.61
CA VAL A 156 6.66 9.80 16.66
C VAL A 156 7.57 9.64 15.45
N GLY A 157 7.66 10.67 14.64
CA GLY A 157 8.53 10.73 13.48
C GLY A 157 9.79 11.56 13.77
N PHE A 158 10.92 11.09 13.24
CA PHE A 158 12.20 11.76 13.34
C PHE A 158 12.90 11.78 11.98
N ASN A 159 13.09 12.98 11.41
CA ASN A 159 13.88 13.19 10.21
C ASN A 159 15.36 13.20 10.60
N VAL A 160 16.04 12.07 10.37
CA VAL A 160 17.49 11.93 10.63
C VAL A 160 18.28 12.83 9.68
N THR A 161 17.91 12.78 8.41
CA THR A 161 18.39 13.63 7.33
C THR A 161 17.21 14.13 6.50
N GLU A 162 17.44 14.88 5.44
CA GLU A 162 16.41 15.24 4.46
C GLU A 162 15.90 14.03 3.65
N LYS A 163 16.65 12.92 3.66
CA LYS A 163 16.36 11.70 2.91
C LYS A 163 15.95 10.52 3.76
N ASP A 164 16.23 10.58 5.06
CA ASP A 164 16.01 9.47 5.98
C ASP A 164 15.08 9.86 7.11
N ARG A 165 14.02 9.09 7.28
CA ARG A 165 13.03 9.26 8.34
C ARG A 165 12.87 7.98 9.15
N LEU A 166 12.96 8.09 10.46
CA LEU A 166 12.60 7.04 11.41
C LEU A 166 11.22 7.33 12.00
N ILE A 167 10.42 6.29 12.20
CA ILE A 167 9.12 6.38 12.85
C ILE A 167 9.01 5.27 13.87
N ALA A 168 8.66 5.63 15.10
CA ALA A 168 8.23 4.70 16.13
C ALA A 168 6.73 4.87 16.34
N GLN A 169 5.99 3.75 16.33
CA GLN A 169 4.53 3.78 16.42
C GLN A 169 4.02 2.71 17.39
N VAL A 170 2.97 3.03 18.12
CA VAL A 170 2.17 2.08 18.90
C VAL A 170 0.73 2.17 18.41
N THR A 171 0.12 1.02 18.13
CA THR A 171 -1.28 0.94 17.66
C THR A 171 -2.04 -0.14 18.43
N GLU A 172 -3.36 -0.17 18.28
CA GLU A 172 -4.12 -1.38 18.53
C GLU A 172 -3.58 -2.55 17.69
N SER A 173 -3.65 -3.76 18.21
CA SER A 173 -3.23 -4.95 17.46
C SER A 173 -4.09 -5.14 16.18
N PRO A 174 -3.49 -5.52 15.05
CA PRO A 174 -4.25 -5.82 13.83
C PRO A 174 -5.08 -7.11 13.92
N PHE A 175 -4.74 -8.02 14.85
CA PHE A 175 -5.35 -9.37 14.90
C PHE A 175 -6.63 -9.44 15.69
N ILE A 176 -6.84 -8.56 16.65
CA ILE A 176 -8.01 -8.56 17.52
C ILE A 176 -8.57 -7.14 17.62
N ASN A 177 -9.84 -6.98 17.27
CA ASN A 177 -10.59 -5.77 17.52
C ASN A 177 -11.18 -5.88 18.92
N HIS A 178 -10.98 -4.89 19.79
CA HIS A 178 -11.63 -4.69 21.11
C HIS A 178 -10.98 -5.34 22.35
N ASN A 179 -9.80 -5.91 22.24
CA ASN A 179 -9.04 -6.30 23.44
C ASN A 179 -7.85 -5.34 23.61
N ASP A 180 -7.39 -5.19 24.82
CA ASP A 180 -6.25 -4.36 25.21
C ASP A 180 -4.92 -5.01 24.74
N LEU A 181 -4.80 -5.16 23.42
CA LEU A 181 -3.66 -5.74 22.73
C LEU A 181 -3.06 -4.71 21.75
N TYR A 182 -1.75 -4.70 21.66
CA TYR A 182 -1.02 -3.65 20.96
C TYR A 182 -0.09 -4.18 19.86
N GLY A 183 0.18 -3.31 18.90
CA GLY A 183 1.24 -3.43 17.91
C GLY A 183 2.30 -2.35 18.14
N TYR A 184 3.56 -2.74 18.08
CA TYR A 184 4.72 -1.86 18.20
C TYR A 184 5.48 -1.90 16.89
N HIS A 185 5.76 -0.73 16.32
CA HIS A 185 6.33 -0.61 14.98
C HIS A 185 7.53 0.32 15.01
N LEU A 186 8.59 -0.08 14.34
CA LEU A 186 9.72 0.77 14.03
C LEU A 186 9.93 0.74 12.52
N ALA A 187 9.94 1.89 11.89
CA ALA A 187 10.09 2.02 10.44
C ALA A 187 11.22 2.99 10.09
N TRP A 188 11.96 2.67 9.03
CA TRP A 188 12.92 3.53 8.38
C TRP A 188 12.55 3.69 6.91
N TYR A 189 12.35 4.93 6.51
CA TYR A 189 12.13 5.35 5.12
C TYR A 189 13.36 6.08 4.62
N GLY A 190 13.95 5.57 3.54
CA GLY A 190 15.10 6.16 2.87
C GLY A 190 14.73 6.57 1.44
N GLN A 191 15.07 7.81 1.06
CA GLN A 191 14.83 8.39 -0.27
C GLN A 191 16.15 8.83 -0.90
N HIS A 192 16.84 7.90 -1.55
CA HIS A 192 18.17 8.11 -2.10
C HIS A 192 18.19 8.23 -3.64
N GLY A 193 17.12 8.79 -4.21
CA GLY A 193 16.98 9.00 -5.64
C GLY A 193 16.63 7.70 -6.36
N TRP A 194 17.60 7.06 -7.00
CA TRP A 194 17.37 5.80 -7.72
C TRP A 194 17.15 4.59 -6.81
N PHE A 195 17.46 4.69 -5.51
CA PHE A 195 17.34 3.64 -4.52
C PHE A 195 16.57 4.13 -3.30
N ASN A 196 15.34 3.65 -3.11
CA ASN A 196 14.48 4.01 -1.99
C ASN A 196 14.19 2.77 -1.16
N THR A 197 14.03 2.95 0.14
CA THR A 197 13.87 1.84 1.09
C THR A 197 12.70 2.06 2.04
N ILE A 198 12.04 0.96 2.42
CA ILE A 198 11.12 0.88 3.54
C ILE A 198 11.54 -0.33 4.36
N TYR A 199 12.16 -0.11 5.54
CA TYR A 199 12.54 -1.19 6.43
C TYR A 199 11.73 -1.07 7.71
N THR A 200 11.13 -2.19 8.14
CA THR A 200 10.33 -2.18 9.37
C THR A 200 10.61 -3.38 10.24
N ALA A 201 10.51 -3.15 11.56
CA ALA A 201 10.51 -4.19 12.57
C ALA A 201 9.27 -4.00 13.44
N ASN A 202 8.46 -5.06 13.55
CA ASN A 202 7.16 -4.99 14.19
C ASN A 202 7.00 -6.10 15.21
N VAL A 203 6.38 -5.79 16.33
CA VAL A 203 6.02 -6.73 17.39
C VAL A 203 4.52 -6.61 17.60
N LEU A 204 3.76 -7.64 17.23
CA LEU A 204 2.31 -7.62 17.24
C LEU A 204 1.77 -8.64 18.24
N GLU A 205 1.00 -8.17 19.19
CA GLU A 205 0.36 -9.02 20.16
C GLU A 205 -0.88 -9.68 19.53
N TYR A 206 -0.92 -11.00 19.46
CA TYR A 206 -2.06 -11.75 18.91
C TYR A 206 -2.93 -12.43 19.99
N ASN A 207 -2.38 -12.59 21.21
CA ASN A 207 -3.06 -12.98 22.43
C ASN A 207 -2.36 -12.29 23.60
N PRO A 208 -2.96 -12.16 24.80
CA PRO A 208 -2.32 -11.54 25.94
C PRO A 208 -0.94 -12.13 26.24
N GLY A 209 0.10 -11.30 26.11
CA GLY A 209 1.49 -11.69 26.32
C GLY A 209 2.09 -12.61 25.26
N LYS A 210 1.43 -12.81 24.10
CA LYS A 210 1.94 -13.61 22.99
C LYS A 210 2.11 -12.76 21.74
N PHE A 211 3.28 -12.83 21.13
CA PHE A 211 3.69 -11.95 20.06
C PHE A 211 4.06 -12.70 18.80
N ILE A 212 3.78 -12.06 17.66
CA ILE A 212 4.34 -12.40 16.37
C ILE A 212 5.19 -11.22 15.88
N TYR A 213 6.36 -11.55 15.36
CA TYR A 213 7.37 -10.59 14.93
C TYR A 213 7.37 -10.54 13.40
N TYR A 214 7.33 -9.33 12.86
CA TYR A 214 7.44 -9.09 11.43
C TYR A 214 8.68 -8.24 11.15
N LEU A 215 9.47 -8.68 10.20
CA LEU A 215 10.63 -7.95 9.71
C LEU A 215 10.49 -7.79 8.20
N CYS A 216 10.46 -6.54 7.73
CA CYS A 216 10.30 -6.24 6.32
C CYS A 216 11.48 -5.45 5.78
N PHE A 217 11.88 -5.81 4.55
CA PHE A 217 12.86 -5.09 3.75
C PHE A 217 12.25 -4.80 2.38
N GLY A 218 11.83 -3.56 2.19
CA GLY A 218 11.32 -3.07 0.91
C GLY A 218 12.38 -2.23 0.19
N HIS A 219 12.56 -2.49 -1.09
CA HIS A 219 13.48 -1.77 -1.96
C HIS A 219 12.75 -1.30 -3.21
N ARG A 220 12.93 -0.05 -3.58
CA ARG A 220 12.48 0.49 -4.85
C ARG A 220 13.67 1.07 -5.61
N LEU A 221 13.88 0.55 -6.80
CA LEU A 221 14.94 0.92 -7.72
C LEU A 221 14.35 1.67 -8.90
N GLU A 222 14.86 2.85 -9.22
CA GLU A 222 14.33 3.70 -10.29
C GLU A 222 15.41 4.02 -11.33
N PHE A 223 15.18 3.57 -12.56
CA PHE A 223 16.11 3.72 -13.68
C PHE A 223 15.38 4.37 -14.88
N GLY A 224 15.22 5.69 -14.83
CA GLY A 224 14.52 6.44 -15.87
C GLY A 224 13.07 6.02 -16.02
N LYS A 225 12.76 5.25 -17.08
CA LYS A 225 11.40 4.77 -17.37
C LYS A 225 11.04 3.44 -16.71
N VAL A 226 11.97 2.85 -15.98
CA VAL A 226 11.80 1.55 -15.31
C VAL A 226 11.88 1.77 -13.80
N ALA A 227 10.94 1.20 -13.07
CA ALA A 227 11.03 1.05 -11.62
C ALA A 227 10.84 -0.41 -11.23
N MET A 228 11.53 -0.85 -10.19
CA MET A 228 11.41 -2.19 -9.65
C MET A 228 11.24 -2.12 -8.14
N GLU A 229 10.22 -2.77 -7.63
CA GLU A 229 9.98 -2.94 -6.20
C GLU A 229 10.29 -4.38 -5.81
N LEU A 230 10.99 -4.56 -4.70
CA LEU A 230 11.35 -5.85 -4.14
C LEU A 230 11.08 -5.80 -2.64
N ASP A 231 10.09 -6.55 -2.20
CA ASP A 231 9.70 -6.66 -0.80
C ASP A 231 9.99 -8.06 -0.27
N TYR A 232 10.63 -8.12 0.88
CA TYR A 232 10.77 -9.34 1.67
C TYR A 232 10.14 -9.13 3.04
N MET A 233 9.17 -9.97 3.39
CA MET A 233 8.51 -9.97 4.68
C MET A 233 8.76 -11.30 5.38
N ASN A 234 9.38 -11.26 6.56
CA ASN A 234 9.58 -12.43 7.42
C ASN A 234 8.67 -12.36 8.64
N ARG A 235 8.09 -13.49 9.01
CA ARG A 235 7.21 -13.64 10.18
C ARG A 235 7.77 -14.71 11.11
N ALA A 236 7.73 -14.46 12.42
CA ALA A 236 8.18 -15.43 13.41
C ALA A 236 7.44 -15.23 14.73
N THR A 237 7.14 -16.33 15.42
CA THR A 237 6.71 -16.31 16.81
C THR A 237 7.86 -16.68 17.76
N GLU A 238 7.62 -16.66 19.06
CA GLU A 238 8.65 -16.91 20.07
C GLU A 238 9.42 -18.23 19.91
N ASN A 239 8.76 -19.23 19.30
CA ASN A 239 9.32 -20.59 19.15
C ASN A 239 9.90 -20.89 17.77
N HIS A 240 9.93 -19.91 16.85
CA HIS A 240 10.30 -20.13 15.47
C HIS A 240 11.50 -19.28 15.06
N THR A 241 12.36 -19.89 14.25
CA THR A 241 13.52 -19.20 13.70
C THR A 241 13.10 -18.21 12.62
N PHE A 242 13.76 -17.06 12.61
CA PHE A 242 13.66 -16.12 11.50
C PHE A 242 14.20 -16.72 10.21
N PHE A 243 13.76 -16.14 9.08
CA PHE A 243 14.18 -16.33 7.71
C PHE A 243 13.75 -17.65 7.05
N PHE A 244 13.05 -17.48 5.92
CA PHE A 244 12.68 -18.49 4.92
C PHE A 244 11.70 -19.58 5.37
N LYS A 245 11.28 -19.62 6.61
CA LYS A 245 10.31 -20.60 7.12
C LYS A 245 8.87 -20.09 7.00
N ASN A 246 8.66 -18.82 7.35
CA ASN A 246 7.39 -18.13 7.21
C ASN A 246 7.67 -16.73 6.63
N CYS A 247 7.54 -16.59 5.33
CA CYS A 247 7.91 -15.36 4.64
C CYS A 247 7.09 -15.12 3.37
N SER A 248 7.19 -13.89 2.87
CA SER A 248 6.68 -13.50 1.55
C SER A 248 7.74 -12.71 0.80
N PHE A 249 7.91 -13.03 -0.48
CA PHE A 249 8.67 -12.25 -1.44
C PHE A 249 7.70 -11.63 -2.43
N ILE A 250 7.82 -10.35 -2.71
CA ILE A 250 7.00 -9.65 -3.69
C ILE A 250 7.93 -8.84 -4.58
N GLY A 251 7.83 -9.02 -5.87
CA GLY A 251 8.54 -8.25 -6.87
C GLY A 251 7.56 -7.61 -7.84
N GLU A 252 7.72 -6.34 -8.13
CA GLU A 252 6.97 -5.64 -9.17
C GLU A 252 7.92 -4.85 -10.06
N LEU A 253 7.79 -5.05 -11.36
CA LEU A 253 8.51 -4.31 -12.38
C LEU A 253 7.52 -3.39 -13.08
N GLN A 254 7.86 -2.11 -13.20
CA GLN A 254 7.07 -1.08 -13.85
C GLN A 254 7.86 -0.48 -15.01
N TYR A 255 7.20 -0.22 -16.13
CA TYR A 255 7.77 0.44 -17.29
C TYR A 255 6.81 1.50 -17.83
N ALA A 256 7.22 2.77 -17.76
CA ALA A 256 6.47 3.91 -18.27
C ALA A 256 7.09 4.42 -19.60
N PRO A 257 6.72 3.86 -20.75
CA PRO A 257 7.27 4.29 -22.06
C PRO A 257 7.00 5.77 -22.33
N THR A 258 5.86 6.28 -21.90
CA THR A 258 5.44 7.68 -21.99
C THR A 258 4.74 8.13 -20.72
N GLU A 259 4.42 9.42 -20.59
CA GLU A 259 3.63 9.98 -19.50
C GLU A 259 2.17 9.43 -19.43
N HIS A 260 1.70 8.82 -20.52
CA HIS A 260 0.34 8.30 -20.64
C HIS A 260 0.23 6.79 -20.40
N TRP A 261 1.32 6.05 -20.41
CA TRP A 261 1.29 4.59 -20.33
C TRP A 261 2.20 4.07 -19.21
N ASN A 262 1.68 3.15 -18.45
CA ASN A 262 2.45 2.33 -17.54
C ASN A 262 2.12 0.85 -17.76
N LEU A 263 3.16 0.03 -17.90
CA LEU A 263 3.06 -1.43 -17.93
C LEU A 263 3.70 -1.96 -16.67
N PHE A 264 3.11 -2.99 -16.08
CA PHE A 264 3.70 -3.61 -14.91
C PHE A 264 3.57 -5.13 -14.95
N ALA A 265 4.51 -5.79 -14.29
CA ALA A 265 4.50 -7.22 -14.01
C ALA A 265 4.80 -7.43 -12.54
N LYS A 266 4.08 -8.35 -11.90
CA LYS A 266 4.20 -8.66 -10.49
C LYS A 266 4.39 -10.15 -10.29
N TYR A 267 5.23 -10.52 -9.35
CA TYR A 267 5.35 -11.85 -8.82
C TYR A 267 5.34 -11.82 -7.30
N SER A 268 4.61 -12.71 -6.67
CA SER A 268 4.72 -12.94 -5.23
C SER A 268 4.82 -14.42 -4.91
N TYR A 269 5.66 -14.74 -3.94
CA TYR A 269 5.80 -16.05 -3.33
C TYR A 269 5.57 -15.91 -1.83
N THR A 270 4.64 -16.71 -1.29
CA THR A 270 4.28 -16.69 0.13
C THR A 270 4.30 -18.09 0.68
N VAL A 271 5.06 -18.31 1.75
CA VAL A 271 5.23 -19.61 2.37
C VAL A 271 5.14 -19.53 3.88
N ASN A 272 4.52 -20.55 4.50
CA ASN A 272 4.59 -20.81 5.94
C ASN A 272 4.85 -22.31 6.19
N ASN A 273 6.13 -22.69 6.24
CA ASN A 273 6.61 -24.03 6.55
C ASN A 273 6.91 -24.20 8.05
N THR A 274 6.01 -23.67 8.88
CA THR A 274 6.05 -23.84 10.35
C THR A 274 4.83 -24.63 10.80
N ASP A 275 4.90 -25.21 12.00
CA ASP A 275 3.75 -25.87 12.63
C ASP A 275 2.96 -24.91 13.54
N ASP A 276 3.28 -23.59 13.50
CA ASP A 276 2.70 -22.60 14.40
C ASP A 276 1.35 -22.09 13.86
N PRO A 277 0.25 -22.26 14.60
CA PRO A 277 -1.05 -21.76 14.23
C PRO A 277 -1.25 -20.25 14.52
N ALA A 278 -0.24 -19.57 15.06
CA ALA A 278 -0.36 -18.17 15.49
C ALA A 278 -0.44 -17.18 14.34
N ASP A 279 0.20 -17.48 13.20
CA ASP A 279 0.09 -16.63 12.01
C ASP A 279 -1.30 -16.80 11.37
N LYS A 280 -2.12 -15.73 11.46
CA LYS A 280 -3.46 -15.67 10.87
C LYS A 280 -3.49 -14.95 9.53
N CYS A 281 -2.36 -14.41 9.09
CA CYS A 281 -2.22 -13.83 7.75
C CYS A 281 -1.79 -14.88 6.73
N VAL A 282 -0.86 -15.77 7.12
CA VAL A 282 -0.41 -16.88 6.28
C VAL A 282 -0.39 -18.14 7.13
N TYR A 283 -1.38 -19.00 6.93
CA TYR A 283 -1.55 -20.21 7.73
C TYR A 283 -0.45 -21.23 7.49
N ALA A 284 -0.13 -22.02 8.52
CA ALA A 284 0.85 -23.09 8.43
C ALA A 284 0.50 -24.08 7.30
N GLY A 285 1.50 -24.48 6.52
CA GLY A 285 1.35 -25.34 5.34
C GLY A 285 0.95 -24.58 4.06
N THR A 286 0.85 -23.26 4.08
CA THR A 286 0.64 -22.44 2.87
C THR A 286 1.94 -22.36 2.06
N GLU A 287 1.86 -22.60 0.77
CA GLU A 287 2.92 -22.33 -0.21
C GLU A 287 2.29 -21.88 -1.53
N LEU A 288 2.28 -20.56 -1.76
CA LEU A 288 1.59 -19.90 -2.86
C LEU A 288 2.52 -19.12 -3.76
N ASN A 289 2.28 -19.23 -5.05
CA ASN A 289 2.85 -18.38 -6.08
C ASN A 289 1.74 -17.55 -6.73
N GLN A 290 2.02 -16.32 -7.04
CA GLN A 290 1.15 -15.44 -7.80
C GLN A 290 1.99 -14.71 -8.84
N ILE A 291 1.57 -14.77 -10.10
CA ILE A 291 2.14 -14.01 -11.20
C ILE A 291 1.05 -13.18 -11.85
N GLY A 292 1.34 -11.95 -12.15
CA GLY A 292 0.37 -11.05 -12.79
C GLY A 292 1.03 -9.88 -13.47
N GLY A 293 0.20 -9.04 -14.06
CA GLY A 293 0.63 -7.81 -14.69
C GLY A 293 -0.52 -7.09 -15.35
N GLY A 294 -0.21 -5.97 -15.95
CA GLY A 294 -1.22 -5.16 -16.58
C GLY A 294 -0.68 -3.94 -17.28
N VAL A 295 -1.63 -3.17 -17.79
CA VAL A 295 -1.40 -1.91 -18.45
C VAL A 295 -2.32 -0.85 -17.86
N GLU A 296 -1.78 0.35 -17.70
CA GLU A 296 -2.50 1.54 -17.28
C GLU A 296 -2.36 2.61 -18.34
N PHE A 297 -3.46 3.31 -18.59
CA PHE A 297 -3.51 4.43 -19.51
C PHE A 297 -4.04 5.68 -18.82
N PHE A 298 -3.28 6.75 -18.90
CA PHE A 298 -3.58 8.06 -18.32
C PHE A 298 -3.86 9.06 -19.43
N PRO A 299 -5.14 9.37 -19.75
CA PRO A 299 -5.49 10.32 -20.81
C PRO A 299 -5.08 11.76 -20.49
N LEU A 300 -4.90 12.07 -19.20
CA LEU A 300 -4.56 13.40 -18.72
C LEU A 300 -3.16 13.40 -18.06
N LYS A 301 -2.40 14.49 -18.24
CA LYS A 301 -1.07 14.65 -17.64
C LYS A 301 -1.08 14.67 -16.12
N ASN A 302 -2.15 15.18 -15.51
CA ASN A 302 -2.33 15.20 -14.05
C ASN A 302 -2.72 13.84 -13.45
N LYS A 303 -2.92 12.82 -14.32
CA LYS A 303 -3.26 11.45 -13.95
C LYS A 303 -4.55 11.27 -13.13
N ASP A 304 -5.43 12.27 -13.10
CA ASP A 304 -6.71 12.20 -12.39
C ASP A 304 -7.65 11.13 -12.94
N ILE A 305 -7.45 10.71 -14.19
CA ILE A 305 -8.18 9.62 -14.82
C ILE A 305 -7.20 8.53 -15.23
N ARG A 306 -7.51 7.29 -14.86
CA ARG A 306 -6.75 6.10 -15.24
C ARG A 306 -7.67 5.02 -15.74
N PHE A 307 -7.34 4.41 -16.87
CA PHE A 307 -7.88 3.14 -17.33
C PHE A 307 -6.87 2.05 -17.11
N HIS A 308 -7.33 0.84 -16.84
CA HIS A 308 -6.45 -0.30 -16.62
C HIS A 308 -7.02 -1.59 -17.19
N ALA A 309 -6.13 -2.50 -17.55
CA ALA A 309 -6.42 -3.90 -17.81
C ALA A 309 -5.34 -4.76 -17.14
N THR A 310 -5.77 -5.74 -16.35
CA THR A 310 -4.87 -6.56 -15.53
C THR A 310 -5.26 -8.03 -15.61
N TYR A 311 -4.28 -8.88 -15.40
CA TYR A 311 -4.45 -10.31 -15.25
C TYR A 311 -3.50 -10.84 -14.18
N SER A 312 -3.97 -11.79 -13.37
CA SER A 312 -3.13 -12.56 -12.46
C SER A 312 -3.54 -14.03 -12.42
N HIS A 313 -2.55 -14.87 -12.14
CA HIS A 313 -2.69 -16.29 -11.92
C HIS A 313 -2.02 -16.68 -10.63
N THR A 314 -2.73 -17.44 -9.79
CA THR A 314 -2.22 -17.98 -8.51
C THR A 314 -2.20 -19.49 -8.58
N PHE A 315 -1.15 -20.10 -8.07
CA PHE A 315 -1.00 -21.55 -7.99
C PHE A 315 -0.22 -21.97 -6.74
N GLY A 316 -0.51 -23.18 -6.25
CA GLY A 316 0.05 -23.75 -5.04
C GLY A 316 -0.99 -23.82 -3.90
N ASP A 317 -0.56 -24.23 -2.71
CA ASP A 317 -1.44 -24.53 -1.59
C ASP A 317 -1.69 -23.30 -0.71
N ASN A 318 -2.96 -23.02 -0.46
CA ASN A 318 -3.40 -22.05 0.56
C ASN A 318 -4.26 -22.77 1.60
N THR A 319 -3.71 -22.95 2.79
CA THR A 319 -4.39 -23.61 3.92
C THR A 319 -5.32 -22.67 4.69
N ASN A 320 -5.30 -21.36 4.39
CA ASN A 320 -6.23 -20.42 5.01
C ASN A 320 -7.67 -20.67 4.51
N PRO A 321 -8.62 -21.05 5.38
CA PRO A 321 -10.00 -21.30 4.97
C PRO A 321 -10.70 -20.05 4.41
N ASN A 322 -10.23 -18.87 4.78
CA ASN A 322 -10.72 -17.57 4.30
C ASN A 322 -9.77 -16.96 3.24
N GLY A 323 -8.81 -17.72 2.73
CA GLY A 323 -7.82 -17.26 1.77
C GLY A 323 -8.46 -16.71 0.51
N VAL A 324 -8.01 -15.53 0.11
CA VAL A 324 -8.45 -14.87 -1.14
C VAL A 324 -7.75 -15.51 -2.34
N LEU A 325 -6.47 -15.78 -2.20
CA LEU A 325 -5.69 -16.47 -3.22
C LEU A 325 -5.85 -17.98 -3.07
N LYS A 326 -6.19 -18.64 -4.17
CA LYS A 326 -6.44 -20.09 -4.23
C LYS A 326 -5.64 -20.72 -5.36
N ASP A 327 -5.38 -22.01 -5.25
CA ASP A 327 -4.75 -22.77 -6.36
C ASP A 327 -5.56 -22.61 -7.65
N GLN A 328 -4.85 -22.53 -8.78
CA GLN A 328 -5.42 -22.35 -10.13
C GLN A 328 -6.41 -21.19 -10.25
N ARG A 329 -6.23 -20.14 -9.45
CA ARG A 329 -7.04 -18.94 -9.56
C ARG A 329 -6.53 -18.07 -10.72
N HIS A 330 -7.44 -17.72 -11.64
CA HIS A 330 -7.23 -16.73 -12.70
C HIS A 330 -8.13 -15.52 -12.43
N TYR A 331 -7.54 -14.36 -12.39
CA TYR A 331 -8.27 -13.12 -12.16
C TYR A 331 -7.95 -12.09 -13.23
N MET A 332 -8.98 -11.52 -13.83
CA MET A 332 -8.89 -10.48 -14.84
C MET A 332 -9.72 -9.27 -14.41
N SER A 333 -9.20 -8.08 -14.64
CA SER A 333 -9.92 -6.84 -14.36
C SER A 333 -9.64 -5.82 -15.45
N VAL A 334 -10.70 -5.18 -15.93
CA VAL A 334 -10.63 -4.01 -16.80
C VAL A 334 -11.49 -2.92 -16.17
N GLY A 335 -10.95 -1.73 -16.00
CA GLY A 335 -11.70 -0.71 -15.29
C GLY A 335 -11.16 0.68 -15.47
N MET A 336 -11.76 1.59 -14.72
CA MET A 336 -11.34 2.98 -14.66
C MET A 336 -11.38 3.51 -13.25
N GLN A 337 -10.51 4.47 -13.01
CA GLN A 337 -10.42 5.24 -11.78
C GLN A 337 -10.42 6.71 -12.15
N TRP A 338 -11.02 7.53 -11.31
CA TRP A 338 -10.88 9.00 -11.39
C TRP A 338 -10.82 9.60 -10.01
N ASN A 339 -10.06 10.68 -9.90
CA ASN A 339 -9.92 11.51 -8.71
C ASN A 339 -10.45 12.91 -9.03
N MET A 340 -11.20 13.49 -8.12
CA MET A 340 -11.72 14.85 -8.22
C MET A 340 -11.24 15.66 -7.03
N ASP A 341 -10.50 16.73 -7.28
CA ASP A 341 -10.26 17.78 -6.29
C ASP A 341 -11.49 18.71 -6.27
N LEU A 342 -12.29 18.57 -5.21
CA LEU A 342 -13.56 19.31 -5.09
C LEU A 342 -13.33 20.79 -4.75
N VAL A 343 -12.22 21.15 -4.13
CA VAL A 343 -11.86 22.55 -3.82
C VAL A 343 -11.44 23.28 -5.11
N ASP A 344 -10.63 22.65 -5.93
CA ASP A 344 -10.20 23.22 -7.21
C ASP A 344 -11.38 23.32 -8.20
N LEU A 345 -12.21 22.28 -8.24
CA LEU A 345 -13.43 22.29 -9.08
C LEU A 345 -14.38 23.45 -8.72
N THR A 346 -14.63 23.67 -7.42
CA THR A 346 -15.46 24.78 -6.94
C THR A 346 -14.87 26.14 -7.33
N LYS A 347 -13.56 26.32 -7.21
CA LYS A 347 -12.89 27.55 -7.65
C LYS A 347 -13.04 27.78 -9.15
N LYS A 348 -12.92 26.75 -9.97
CA LYS A 348 -13.11 26.82 -11.42
C LYS A 348 -14.55 27.19 -11.81
N ILE A 349 -15.55 26.60 -11.15
CA ILE A 349 -16.97 26.92 -11.37
C ILE A 349 -17.25 28.38 -10.98
N TRP A 350 -16.79 28.81 -9.81
CA TRP A 350 -16.97 30.19 -9.32
C TRP A 350 -16.37 31.23 -10.26
N ASN A 351 -15.16 30.96 -10.77
CA ASN A 351 -14.49 31.88 -11.69
C ASN A 351 -15.16 31.94 -13.09
N ARG A 352 -15.84 30.86 -13.51
CA ARG A 352 -16.65 30.87 -14.75
C ARG A 352 -17.95 31.64 -14.59
N ALA A 353 -18.58 31.54 -13.41
CA ALA A 353 -19.84 32.25 -13.13
C ALA A 353 -19.66 33.77 -12.98
N LYS A 354 -18.43 34.25 -12.80
CA LYS A 354 -18.09 35.70 -12.74
C LYS A 354 -17.73 36.31 -14.10
N LYS A 355 -17.57 35.51 -15.14
CA LYS A 355 -17.35 35.94 -16.54
C LYS A 355 -18.66 36.02 -17.30
#